data_c63e227e118e977dec57918bf1deccbf
#
_entry.id   c63e227e118e977dec57918bf1deccbf
#
_cell.length_a   1.000
_cell.length_b   1.000
_cell.length_c   1.000
_cell.angle_alpha   90.00
_cell.angle_beta   90.00
_cell.angle_gamma   90.00
#
_symmetry.space_group_name_H-M   'P 1'
#
loop_
_entity.id
_entity.type
_entity.pdbx_description
1 polymer ?
#
loop_
_entity_poly.entity_id
_entity_poly.type
_entity_poly.pdbx_seq_one_letter_code
_entity_poly.pdbx_strand_id
1 'polypeptide(L)'
;HIRKGDRLMQLKDLCKVAVVSQKEQGLSVAGGKRAVTLAIIKQSDENMDEMKAKLKETTDYFTTLYPDIDFQVCRNQTELLDYTISNLQDNFTIGFLLIFIVAIYFLGDVRSPIVIGLSMTVSVIVTFFLFYFFKVSLNVISLSGLILAVGMMIDNSIIVTENISQYRERGYSLRRACAAGTTEVITPMLSSSLTTIAVFVPLIFMSGIAGAIFMDQAFSIAAGLLVSYITGIMLLPVLYLLFYRMGIRGKGFLSKRFDNRLKNDWLERAYNGGIDWVFSHKKLSITMTLATLPLCVFFFFYLEKERMPEIEQNELVMRIEWNENIHVDENRRRVDALMKQTDGQVMEHTAYVGMQDYILNGGSELSATEAELYFKTEEPAGIPPLQE
;
A
#
# COMPACT_ATOMS: atom_id res chain seq x y z
N HIS A 1 -15.64 -25.43 -55.39
CA HIS A 1 -15.83 -25.76 -56.81
C HIS A 1 -15.03 -24.76 -57.66
N ILE A 2 -14.22 -25.27 -58.60
CA ILE A 2 -13.49 -24.48 -59.59
C ILE A 2 -14.13 -24.74 -60.95
N ARG A 3 -14.58 -23.69 -61.63
CA ARG A 3 -15.14 -23.79 -62.96
C ARG A 3 -14.07 -23.49 -64.04
N LYS A 4 -13.78 -24.44 -64.87
CA LYS A 4 -12.91 -24.26 -66.03
C LYS A 4 -13.67 -24.56 -67.30
N GLY A 5 -14.18 -23.54 -68.00
CA GLY A 5 -15.12 -23.69 -69.11
C GLY A 5 -16.46 -24.25 -68.62
N ASP A 6 -16.91 -25.34 -69.24
CA ASP A 6 -18.18 -26.01 -68.95
C ASP A 6 -18.04 -27.14 -67.91
N ARG A 7 -16.84 -27.37 -67.39
CA ARG A 7 -16.60 -28.42 -66.39
C ARG A 7 -16.48 -27.83 -64.98
N LEU A 8 -17.29 -28.36 -64.06
CA LEU A 8 -17.19 -28.11 -62.61
C LEU A 8 -16.29 -29.19 -62.01
N MET A 9 -15.11 -28.75 -61.51
CA MET A 9 -14.21 -29.61 -60.77
C MET A 9 -14.28 -29.27 -59.27
N GLN A 10 -14.29 -30.31 -58.43
CA GLN A 10 -14.19 -30.14 -56.99
C GLN A 10 -12.73 -30.08 -56.57
N LEU A 11 -12.45 -29.40 -55.46
CA LEU A 11 -11.06 -29.29 -54.98
C LEU A 11 -10.47 -30.68 -54.68
N LYS A 12 -11.26 -31.64 -54.25
CA LYS A 12 -10.86 -33.04 -54.00
C LYS A 12 -10.39 -33.77 -55.23
N ASP A 13 -10.78 -33.29 -56.45
CA ASP A 13 -10.36 -33.93 -57.73
C ASP A 13 -8.97 -33.46 -58.15
N LEU A 14 -8.47 -32.38 -57.54
CA LEU A 14 -7.19 -31.75 -57.82
C LEU A 14 -6.13 -31.96 -56.73
N CYS A 15 -6.60 -32.09 -55.46
CA CYS A 15 -5.68 -32.21 -54.33
C CYS A 15 -6.34 -33.02 -53.19
N LYS A 16 -5.49 -33.60 -52.36
CA LYS A 16 -5.92 -34.27 -51.15
C LYS A 16 -6.18 -33.24 -50.08
N VAL A 17 -7.44 -33.06 -49.68
CA VAL A 17 -7.84 -32.17 -48.57
C VAL A 17 -7.81 -32.97 -47.27
N ALA A 18 -7.05 -32.55 -46.32
CA ALA A 18 -6.99 -33.14 -44.99
C ALA A 18 -7.01 -32.02 -43.93
N VAL A 19 -7.67 -32.28 -42.82
CA VAL A 19 -7.56 -31.41 -41.63
C VAL A 19 -6.30 -31.83 -40.89
N VAL A 20 -5.40 -30.91 -40.72
CA VAL A 20 -4.17 -31.10 -39.95
C VAL A 20 -4.12 -30.09 -38.82
N SER A 21 -3.53 -30.48 -37.71
CA SER A 21 -3.28 -29.56 -36.62
C SER A 21 -2.31 -28.46 -37.06
N GLN A 22 -2.60 -27.24 -36.70
CA GLN A 22 -1.68 -26.14 -36.92
C GLN A 22 -0.37 -26.40 -36.16
N LYS A 23 0.78 -26.04 -36.76
CA LYS A 23 2.06 -26.13 -36.06
C LYS A 23 2.03 -25.21 -34.85
N GLU A 24 2.57 -25.72 -33.76
CA GLU A 24 2.69 -24.95 -32.54
C GLU A 24 3.58 -23.73 -32.77
N GLN A 25 3.10 -22.56 -32.42
CA GLN A 25 3.84 -21.29 -32.52
C GLN A 25 4.30 -20.80 -31.13
N GLY A 26 3.73 -21.37 -30.06
CA GLY A 26 4.09 -21.09 -28.68
C GLY A 26 3.62 -22.19 -27.76
N LEU A 27 4.23 -22.23 -26.59
CA LEU A 27 3.88 -23.17 -25.51
C LEU A 27 4.21 -22.56 -24.14
N SER A 28 3.53 -23.07 -23.11
CA SER A 28 3.81 -22.71 -21.71
C SER A 28 4.41 -23.92 -21.00
N VAL A 29 5.37 -23.66 -20.12
CA VAL A 29 6.04 -24.64 -19.27
C VAL A 29 5.94 -24.19 -17.81
N ALA A 30 5.46 -25.06 -16.93
CA ALA A 30 5.43 -24.81 -15.48
C ALA A 30 6.10 -25.99 -14.77
N GLY A 31 7.03 -25.71 -13.84
CA GLY A 31 7.74 -26.78 -13.12
C GLY A 31 8.43 -27.79 -14.06
N GLY A 32 8.98 -27.35 -15.21
CA GLY A 32 9.61 -28.21 -16.21
C GLY A 32 8.64 -29.09 -17.03
N LYS A 33 7.32 -28.98 -16.81
CA LYS A 33 6.31 -29.73 -17.53
C LYS A 33 5.53 -28.81 -18.47
N ARG A 34 5.04 -29.36 -19.57
CA ARG A 34 4.13 -28.63 -20.46
C ARG A 34 2.84 -28.28 -19.75
N ALA A 35 2.46 -27.03 -19.78
CA ALA A 35 1.27 -26.50 -19.13
C ALA A 35 0.36 -25.74 -20.10
N VAL A 36 -0.87 -25.50 -19.67
CA VAL A 36 -1.81 -24.59 -20.33
C VAL A 36 -2.04 -23.40 -19.38
N THR A 37 -1.79 -22.21 -19.87
CA THR A 37 -1.98 -20.99 -19.08
C THR A 37 -3.37 -20.43 -19.33
N LEU A 38 -4.07 -20.16 -18.23
CA LEU A 38 -5.34 -19.44 -18.23
C LEU A 38 -5.13 -18.04 -17.67
N ALA A 39 -5.26 -17.02 -18.51
CA ALA A 39 -5.20 -15.64 -18.07
C ALA A 39 -6.59 -15.21 -17.57
N ILE A 40 -6.70 -14.91 -16.27
CA ILE A 40 -7.94 -14.46 -15.66
C ILE A 40 -7.85 -12.96 -15.45
N ILE A 41 -8.68 -12.23 -16.18
CA ILE A 41 -8.68 -10.76 -16.20
C ILE A 41 -9.92 -10.27 -15.45
N LYS A 42 -9.69 -9.48 -14.40
CA LYS A 42 -10.76 -8.83 -13.63
C LYS A 42 -11.40 -7.71 -14.45
N GLN A 43 -12.72 -7.65 -14.48
CA GLN A 43 -13.45 -6.50 -15.01
C GLN A 43 -13.33 -5.31 -14.03
N SER A 44 -13.45 -4.10 -14.57
CA SER A 44 -13.19 -2.87 -13.79
C SER A 44 -14.14 -2.66 -12.61
N ASP A 45 -15.36 -3.17 -12.71
CA ASP A 45 -16.46 -3.02 -11.75
C ASP A 45 -16.62 -4.21 -10.78
N GLU A 46 -15.85 -5.28 -10.97
CA GLU A 46 -15.90 -6.45 -10.09
C GLU A 46 -15.06 -6.26 -8.81
N ASN A 47 -15.48 -6.93 -7.73
CA ASN A 47 -14.73 -6.95 -6.48
C ASN A 47 -13.60 -8.00 -6.56
N MET A 48 -12.37 -7.60 -6.21
CA MET A 48 -11.19 -8.46 -6.25
C MET A 48 -11.31 -9.65 -5.29
N ASP A 49 -11.82 -9.42 -4.07
CA ASP A 49 -11.94 -10.48 -3.07
C ASP A 49 -12.98 -11.51 -3.46
N GLU A 50 -14.08 -11.08 -4.09
CA GLU A 50 -15.11 -11.97 -4.59
C GLU A 50 -14.59 -12.81 -5.77
N MET A 51 -13.81 -12.18 -6.67
CA MET A 51 -13.16 -12.89 -7.76
C MET A 51 -12.17 -13.95 -7.25
N LYS A 52 -11.34 -13.62 -6.24
CA LYS A 52 -10.40 -14.57 -5.61
C LYS A 52 -11.15 -15.76 -4.98
N ALA A 53 -12.22 -15.48 -4.23
CA ALA A 53 -13.02 -16.53 -3.60
C ALA A 53 -13.61 -17.47 -4.65
N LYS A 54 -14.20 -16.94 -5.71
CA LYS A 54 -14.75 -17.74 -6.83
C LYS A 54 -13.66 -18.51 -7.57
N LEU A 55 -12.49 -17.88 -7.78
CA LEU A 55 -11.36 -18.55 -8.43
C LEU A 55 -10.90 -19.75 -7.61
N LYS A 56 -10.72 -19.57 -6.30
CA LYS A 56 -10.31 -20.64 -5.40
C LYS A 56 -11.33 -21.77 -5.39
N GLU A 57 -12.62 -21.48 -5.23
CA GLU A 57 -13.70 -22.45 -5.27
C GLU A 57 -13.72 -23.24 -6.60
N THR A 58 -13.53 -22.52 -7.72
CA THR A 58 -13.49 -23.13 -9.05
C THR A 58 -12.26 -24.01 -9.23
N THR A 59 -11.10 -23.57 -8.75
CA THR A 59 -9.87 -24.37 -8.82
C THR A 59 -9.96 -25.62 -7.96
N ASP A 60 -10.50 -25.53 -6.74
CA ASP A 60 -10.73 -26.66 -5.85
C ASP A 60 -11.72 -27.67 -6.46
N TYR A 61 -12.77 -27.18 -7.13
CA TYR A 61 -13.72 -28.01 -7.86
C TYR A 61 -13.05 -28.76 -9.02
N PHE A 62 -12.26 -28.08 -9.85
CA PHE A 62 -11.55 -28.72 -10.96
C PHE A 62 -10.47 -29.69 -10.50
N THR A 63 -9.75 -29.38 -9.41
CA THR A 63 -8.77 -30.30 -8.82
C THR A 63 -9.44 -31.60 -8.35
N THR A 64 -10.66 -31.51 -7.83
CA THR A 64 -11.43 -32.69 -7.44
C THR A 64 -11.94 -33.48 -8.65
N LEU A 65 -12.33 -32.78 -9.72
CA LEU A 65 -12.86 -33.40 -10.93
C LEU A 65 -11.77 -34.02 -11.81
N TYR A 66 -10.59 -33.44 -11.83
CA TYR A 66 -9.45 -33.87 -12.64
C TYR A 66 -8.21 -34.10 -11.78
N PRO A 67 -8.12 -35.20 -11.03
CA PRO A 67 -7.02 -35.47 -10.11
C PRO A 67 -5.66 -35.66 -10.79
N ASP A 68 -5.65 -35.89 -12.09
CA ASP A 68 -4.45 -36.05 -12.89
C ASP A 68 -3.86 -34.70 -13.40
N ILE A 69 -4.57 -33.59 -13.15
CA ILE A 69 -4.18 -32.24 -13.55
C ILE A 69 -3.84 -31.43 -12.33
N ASP A 70 -2.64 -30.88 -12.31
CA ASP A 70 -2.20 -29.95 -11.27
C ASP A 70 -2.59 -28.52 -11.67
N PHE A 71 -3.30 -27.81 -10.78
CA PHE A 71 -3.74 -26.44 -10.97
C PHE A 71 -2.93 -25.54 -10.04
N GLN A 72 -2.14 -24.62 -10.61
CA GLN A 72 -1.34 -23.66 -9.86
C GLN A 72 -1.70 -22.24 -10.27
N VAL A 73 -1.78 -21.35 -9.28
CA VAL A 73 -1.95 -19.90 -9.51
C VAL A 73 -0.57 -19.27 -9.56
N CYS A 74 -0.17 -18.80 -10.73
CA CYS A 74 1.07 -18.06 -10.92
C CYS A 74 0.77 -16.59 -11.23
N ARG A 75 1.73 -15.69 -10.98
CA ARG A 75 1.63 -14.22 -11.20
C ARG A 75 0.38 -13.62 -10.54
N ASN A 76 0.27 -13.80 -9.24
CA ASN A 76 -0.85 -13.26 -8.47
C ASN A 76 -0.64 -11.77 -8.17
N GLN A 77 -1.11 -10.89 -9.05
CA GLN A 77 -1.01 -9.44 -8.88
C GLN A 77 -1.77 -8.90 -7.67
N THR A 78 -2.58 -9.72 -7.01
CA THR A 78 -3.33 -9.28 -5.82
C THR A 78 -2.54 -9.40 -4.54
N GLU A 79 -1.42 -10.12 -4.50
CA GLU A 79 -0.57 -10.28 -3.31
C GLU A 79 -0.08 -8.94 -2.78
N LEU A 80 0.31 -8.03 -3.66
CA LEU A 80 0.76 -6.69 -3.29
C LEU A 80 -0.34 -5.87 -2.60
N LEU A 81 -1.58 -5.98 -3.09
CA LEU A 81 -2.74 -5.31 -2.48
C LEU A 81 -3.06 -5.92 -1.11
N ASP A 82 -3.05 -7.25 -0.99
CA ASP A 82 -3.29 -7.95 0.28
C ASP A 82 -2.23 -7.58 1.32
N TYR A 83 -0.97 -7.57 0.91
CA TYR A 83 0.14 -7.13 1.76
C TYR A 83 -0.06 -5.67 2.24
N THR A 84 -0.51 -4.78 1.35
CA THR A 84 -0.74 -3.39 1.70
C THR A 84 -1.93 -3.23 2.66
N ILE A 85 -3.01 -3.99 2.46
CA ILE A 85 -4.16 -3.99 3.37
C ILE A 85 -3.76 -4.55 4.74
N SER A 86 -2.98 -5.64 4.79
CA SER A 86 -2.45 -6.19 6.03
C SER A 86 -1.55 -5.20 6.76
N ASN A 87 -0.62 -4.56 6.06
CA ASN A 87 0.22 -3.51 6.61
C ASN A 87 -0.58 -2.32 7.14
N LEU A 88 -1.66 -1.93 6.44
CA LEU A 88 -2.55 -0.89 6.93
C LEU A 88 -3.17 -1.27 8.27
N GLN A 89 -3.66 -2.51 8.40
CA GLN A 89 -4.25 -3.03 9.63
C GLN A 89 -3.22 -3.09 10.77
N ASP A 90 -2.01 -3.56 10.48
CA ASP A 90 -0.93 -3.66 11.47
C ASP A 90 -0.48 -2.27 11.93
N ASN A 91 -0.25 -1.35 11.00
CA ASN A 91 0.12 0.03 11.32
C ASN A 91 -0.97 0.75 12.11
N PHE A 92 -2.24 0.49 11.79
CA PHE A 92 -3.38 1.03 12.54
C PHE A 92 -3.39 0.49 13.97
N THR A 93 -3.17 -0.82 14.14
CA THR A 93 -3.16 -1.49 15.44
C THR A 93 -1.98 -1.03 16.29
N ILE A 94 -0.77 -1.00 15.72
CA ILE A 94 0.45 -0.55 16.38
C ILE A 94 0.34 0.94 16.74
N GLY A 95 -0.13 1.77 15.79
CA GLY A 95 -0.35 3.19 16.01
C GLY A 95 -1.34 3.44 17.15
N PHE A 96 -2.48 2.75 17.16
CA PHE A 96 -3.46 2.82 18.22
C PHE A 96 -2.87 2.44 19.59
N LEU A 97 -2.11 1.35 19.65
CA LEU A 97 -1.48 0.88 20.87
C LEU A 97 -0.42 1.87 21.39
N LEU A 98 0.40 2.41 20.51
CA LEU A 98 1.39 3.45 20.85
C LEU A 98 0.71 4.70 21.41
N ILE A 99 -0.33 5.19 20.73
CA ILE A 99 -1.10 6.35 21.19
C ILE A 99 -1.71 6.09 22.55
N PHE A 100 -2.28 4.90 22.73
CA PHE A 100 -2.89 4.50 23.99
C PHE A 100 -1.87 4.56 25.15
N ILE A 101 -0.66 4.04 24.92
CA ILE A 101 0.44 4.06 25.90
C ILE A 101 0.89 5.50 26.17
N VAL A 102 1.18 6.28 25.12
CA VAL A 102 1.68 7.65 25.22
C VAL A 102 0.63 8.57 25.87
N ALA A 103 -0.62 8.46 25.46
CA ALA A 103 -1.68 9.28 26.00
C ALA A 103 -2.02 8.93 27.47
N ILE A 104 -1.96 7.65 27.87
CA ILE A 104 -2.05 7.26 29.28
C ILE A 104 -0.87 7.85 30.06
N TYR A 105 0.33 7.80 29.47
CA TYR A 105 1.53 8.32 30.14
C TYR A 105 1.44 9.82 30.38
N PHE A 106 1.06 10.63 29.38
CA PHE A 106 1.01 12.08 29.51
C PHE A 106 -0.28 12.63 30.12
N LEU A 107 -1.44 12.07 29.76
CA LEU A 107 -2.73 12.57 30.22
C LEU A 107 -3.17 11.96 31.55
N GLY A 108 -2.52 10.87 32.02
CA GLY A 108 -2.83 10.19 33.26
C GLY A 108 -4.27 9.62 33.33
N ASP A 109 -5.00 9.56 32.21
CA ASP A 109 -6.37 9.10 32.10
C ASP A 109 -6.54 8.09 30.96
N VAL A 110 -7.18 6.97 31.21
CA VAL A 110 -7.47 5.93 30.23
C VAL A 110 -8.60 6.32 29.26
N ARG A 111 -9.44 7.29 29.64
CA ARG A 111 -10.62 7.69 28.84
C ARG A 111 -10.23 8.45 27.60
N SER A 112 -9.28 9.38 27.73
CA SER A 112 -8.83 10.21 26.62
C SER A 112 -8.29 9.37 25.45
N PRO A 113 -7.42 8.37 25.64
CA PRO A 113 -6.99 7.49 24.56
C PRO A 113 -8.12 6.72 23.86
N ILE A 114 -9.12 6.26 24.63
CA ILE A 114 -10.28 5.57 24.06
C ILE A 114 -11.10 6.52 23.16
N VAL A 115 -11.31 7.75 23.61
CA VAL A 115 -12.04 8.78 22.84
C VAL A 115 -11.27 9.13 21.55
N ILE A 116 -9.95 9.30 21.65
CA ILE A 116 -9.06 9.55 20.50
C ILE A 116 -9.14 8.39 19.49
N GLY A 117 -8.97 7.16 19.96
CA GLY A 117 -9.01 5.99 19.10
C GLY A 117 -10.37 5.79 18.40
N LEU A 118 -11.47 6.01 19.12
CA LEU A 118 -12.81 5.94 18.54
C LEU A 118 -13.04 7.04 17.50
N SER A 119 -12.60 8.27 17.79
CA SER A 119 -12.66 9.39 16.84
C SER A 119 -11.87 9.10 15.58
N MET A 120 -10.66 8.53 15.73
CA MET A 120 -9.81 8.14 14.63
C MET A 120 -10.46 7.04 13.75
N THR A 121 -11.02 6.01 14.36
CA THR A 121 -11.74 4.94 13.64
C THR A 121 -12.88 5.50 12.80
N VAL A 122 -13.68 6.40 13.38
CA VAL A 122 -14.78 7.07 12.65
C VAL A 122 -14.21 7.92 11.50
N SER A 123 -13.11 8.65 11.73
CA SER A 123 -12.47 9.45 10.69
C SER A 123 -12.02 8.59 9.48
N VAL A 124 -11.43 7.43 9.73
CA VAL A 124 -11.02 6.51 8.66
C VAL A 124 -12.24 5.99 7.89
N ILE A 125 -13.30 5.58 8.57
CA ILE A 125 -14.55 5.12 7.93
C ILE A 125 -15.14 6.23 7.05
N VAL A 126 -15.20 7.46 7.54
CA VAL A 126 -15.69 8.60 6.74
C VAL A 126 -14.77 8.91 5.56
N THR A 127 -13.46 8.73 5.73
CA THR A 127 -12.52 8.89 4.62
C THR A 127 -12.73 7.85 3.52
N PHE A 128 -13.00 6.59 3.86
CA PHE A 128 -13.39 5.57 2.87
C PHE A 128 -14.71 5.91 2.17
N PHE A 129 -15.67 6.50 2.91
CA PHE A 129 -16.90 7.00 2.28
C PHE A 129 -16.62 8.11 1.27
N LEU A 130 -15.68 9.03 1.54
CA LEU A 130 -15.24 10.03 0.58
C LEU A 130 -14.55 9.40 -0.63
N PHE A 131 -13.72 8.37 -0.45
CA PHE A 131 -13.12 7.63 -1.57
C PHE A 131 -14.19 7.09 -2.51
N TYR A 132 -15.24 6.45 -1.94
CA TYR A 132 -16.38 5.97 -2.72
C TYR A 132 -17.09 7.11 -3.48
N PHE A 133 -17.35 8.22 -2.81
CA PHE A 133 -18.06 9.37 -3.39
C PHE A 133 -17.28 10.03 -4.53
N PHE A 134 -15.96 10.20 -4.36
CA PHE A 134 -15.10 10.81 -5.37
C PHE A 134 -14.52 9.79 -6.36
N LYS A 135 -14.94 8.52 -6.30
CA LYS A 135 -14.49 7.42 -7.16
C LYS A 135 -12.98 7.22 -7.15
N VAL A 136 -12.35 7.43 -6.01
CA VAL A 136 -10.94 7.11 -5.80
C VAL A 136 -10.83 5.59 -5.62
N SER A 137 -9.96 4.95 -6.40
CA SER A 137 -9.75 3.51 -6.29
C SER A 137 -8.96 3.15 -5.03
N LEU A 138 -9.34 2.04 -4.39
CA LEU A 138 -8.53 1.46 -3.32
C LEU A 138 -7.36 0.71 -3.96
N ASN A 139 -6.22 1.33 -3.97
CA ASN A 139 -4.97 0.78 -4.49
C ASN A 139 -3.83 1.00 -3.47
N VAL A 140 -2.68 0.40 -3.73
CA VAL A 140 -1.49 0.51 -2.85
C VAL A 140 -1.14 1.96 -2.54
N ILE A 141 -1.31 2.85 -3.51
CA ILE A 141 -0.91 4.25 -3.43
C ILE A 141 -1.90 5.06 -2.59
N SER A 142 -3.21 4.91 -2.84
CA SER A 142 -4.24 5.57 -2.04
C SER A 142 -4.24 5.08 -0.59
N LEU A 143 -3.99 3.77 -0.37
CA LEU A 143 -3.86 3.21 0.98
C LEU A 143 -2.60 3.68 1.69
N SER A 144 -1.46 3.80 1.00
CA SER A 144 -0.24 4.37 1.60
C SER A 144 -0.43 5.84 2.00
N GLY A 145 -1.14 6.61 1.18
CA GLY A 145 -1.56 7.97 1.53
C GLY A 145 -2.46 8.00 2.76
N LEU A 146 -3.38 7.06 2.88
CA LEU A 146 -4.24 6.94 4.06
C LEU A 146 -3.46 6.56 5.32
N ILE A 147 -2.48 5.64 5.23
CA ILE A 147 -1.59 5.30 6.35
C ILE A 147 -0.87 6.55 6.87
N LEU A 148 -0.32 7.35 5.96
CA LEU A 148 0.32 8.61 6.31
C LEU A 148 -0.67 9.59 6.94
N ALA A 149 -1.87 9.71 6.37
CA ALA A 149 -2.92 10.57 6.92
C ALA A 149 -3.35 10.15 8.32
N VAL A 150 -3.44 8.85 8.60
CA VAL A 150 -3.78 8.31 9.94
C VAL A 150 -2.83 8.83 11.00
N GLY A 151 -1.51 8.85 10.73
CA GLY A 151 -0.54 9.44 11.66
C GLY A 151 -0.82 10.92 11.97
N MET A 152 -1.22 11.70 10.96
CA MET A 152 -1.53 13.13 11.14
C MET A 152 -2.94 13.38 11.72
N MET A 153 -3.89 12.47 11.51
CA MET A 153 -5.24 12.57 12.08
C MET A 153 -5.25 12.53 13.62
N ILE A 154 -4.29 11.81 14.17
CA ILE A 154 -4.16 11.62 15.61
C ILE A 154 -3.85 12.93 16.30
N ASP A 155 -3.00 13.76 15.73
CA ASP A 155 -2.57 15.03 16.28
C ASP A 155 -3.77 15.96 16.50
N ASN A 156 -4.70 16.03 15.56
CA ASN A 156 -5.92 16.81 15.71
C ASN A 156 -6.75 16.36 16.92
N SER A 157 -6.87 15.05 17.11
CA SER A 157 -7.63 14.49 18.24
C SER A 157 -6.92 14.71 19.58
N ILE A 158 -5.60 14.64 19.63
CA ILE A 158 -4.80 14.91 20.84
C ILE A 158 -4.95 16.37 21.24
N ILE A 159 -4.79 17.32 20.30
CA ILE A 159 -4.88 18.77 20.57
C ILE A 159 -6.23 19.12 21.20
N VAL A 160 -7.34 18.64 20.62
CA VAL A 160 -8.68 18.91 21.15
C VAL A 160 -8.86 18.29 22.53
N THR A 161 -8.46 17.03 22.71
CA THR A 161 -8.62 16.31 23.98
C THR A 161 -7.80 16.95 25.10
N GLU A 162 -6.56 17.33 24.79
CA GLU A 162 -5.67 17.98 25.75
C GLU A 162 -6.22 19.35 26.16
N ASN A 163 -6.65 20.17 25.21
CA ASN A 163 -7.20 21.49 25.52
C ASN A 163 -8.49 21.39 26.34
N ILE A 164 -9.38 20.44 26.04
CA ILE A 164 -10.55 20.16 26.89
C ILE A 164 -10.12 19.77 28.31
N SER A 165 -9.08 18.93 28.44
CA SER A 165 -8.55 18.53 29.75
C SER A 165 -7.99 19.70 30.54
N GLN A 166 -7.24 20.59 29.90
CA GLN A 166 -6.72 21.81 30.52
C GLN A 166 -7.84 22.74 31.05
N TYR A 167 -8.92 22.91 30.25
CA TYR A 167 -10.08 23.68 30.72
C TYR A 167 -10.77 23.04 31.95
N ARG A 168 -10.77 21.72 32.00
CA ARG A 168 -11.29 21.00 33.18
C ARG A 168 -10.43 21.19 34.43
N GLU A 169 -9.12 21.16 34.27
CA GLU A 169 -8.16 21.42 35.36
C GLU A 169 -8.27 22.84 35.89
N ARG A 170 -8.61 23.81 35.01
CA ARG A 170 -8.93 25.19 35.39
C ARG A 170 -10.29 25.34 36.14
N GLY A 171 -11.02 24.23 36.39
CA GLY A 171 -12.27 24.22 37.17
C GLY A 171 -13.53 24.43 36.33
N TYR A 172 -13.49 24.43 35.00
CA TYR A 172 -14.69 24.56 34.19
C TYR A 172 -15.55 23.29 34.27
N SER A 173 -16.89 23.49 34.26
CA SER A 173 -17.81 22.35 34.17
C SER A 173 -17.57 21.57 32.85
N LEU A 174 -17.81 20.25 32.89
CA LEU A 174 -17.52 19.35 31.76
C LEU A 174 -18.04 19.86 30.41
N ARG A 175 -19.30 20.33 30.37
CA ARG A 175 -19.91 20.86 29.13
C ARG A 175 -19.24 22.16 28.67
N ARG A 176 -18.91 23.05 29.60
CA ARG A 176 -18.21 24.30 29.27
C ARG A 176 -16.77 24.04 28.84
N ALA A 177 -16.08 23.10 29.46
CA ALA A 177 -14.74 22.71 29.09
C ALA A 177 -14.69 22.13 27.64
N CYS A 178 -15.65 21.24 27.30
CA CYS A 178 -15.76 20.73 25.94
C CYS A 178 -16.04 21.86 24.93
N ALA A 179 -16.95 22.78 25.21
CA ALA A 179 -17.26 23.87 24.29
C ALA A 179 -16.08 24.85 24.13
N ALA A 180 -15.57 25.40 25.24
CA ALA A 180 -14.51 26.40 25.23
C ALA A 180 -13.20 25.82 24.75
N GLY A 181 -12.79 24.62 25.22
CA GLY A 181 -11.56 23.97 24.82
C GLY A 181 -11.53 23.60 23.33
N THR A 182 -12.67 23.16 22.78
CA THR A 182 -12.74 22.91 21.31
C THR A 182 -12.71 24.22 20.53
N THR A 183 -13.49 25.24 20.93
CA THR A 183 -13.56 26.51 20.21
C THR A 183 -12.21 27.21 20.09
N GLU A 184 -11.37 27.15 21.11
CA GLU A 184 -10.05 27.77 21.13
C GLU A 184 -9.12 27.17 20.06
N VAL A 185 -9.23 25.87 19.79
CA VAL A 185 -8.33 25.15 18.87
C VAL A 185 -8.84 25.05 17.43
N ILE A 186 -10.09 25.45 17.15
CA ILE A 186 -10.68 25.39 15.80
C ILE A 186 -9.78 26.07 14.76
N THR A 187 -9.42 27.33 15.01
CA THR A 187 -8.65 28.14 14.04
C THR A 187 -7.20 27.65 13.87
N PRO A 188 -6.45 27.37 14.96
CA PRO A 188 -5.10 26.80 14.83
C PRO A 188 -5.10 25.44 14.09
N MET A 189 -6.04 24.55 14.40
CA MET A 189 -6.15 23.24 13.74
C MET A 189 -6.51 23.37 12.25
N LEU A 190 -7.44 24.28 11.92
CA LEU A 190 -7.77 24.51 10.50
C LEU A 190 -6.55 25.02 9.75
N SER A 191 -5.84 26.01 10.29
CA SER A 191 -4.63 26.56 9.70
C SER A 191 -3.56 25.48 9.48
N SER A 192 -3.31 24.66 10.48
CA SER A 192 -2.35 23.54 10.39
C SER A 192 -2.77 22.52 9.34
N SER A 193 -4.03 22.07 9.35
CA SER A 193 -4.54 21.09 8.39
C SER A 193 -4.49 21.64 6.95
N LEU A 194 -4.88 22.89 6.73
CA LEU A 194 -4.82 23.52 5.41
C LEU A 194 -3.38 23.71 4.93
N THR A 195 -2.46 24.08 5.82
CA THR A 195 -1.04 24.21 5.48
C THR A 195 -0.46 22.85 5.05
N THR A 196 -0.79 21.79 5.77
CA THR A 196 -0.37 20.44 5.42
C THR A 196 -0.95 20.00 4.09
N ILE A 197 -2.25 20.22 3.85
CA ILE A 197 -2.90 19.92 2.56
C ILE A 197 -2.24 20.71 1.42
N ALA A 198 -1.92 21.98 1.64
CA ALA A 198 -1.30 22.84 0.62
C ALA A 198 0.06 22.32 0.13
N VAL A 199 0.80 21.60 0.98
CA VAL A 199 2.08 20.94 0.58
C VAL A 199 1.84 19.83 -0.45
N PHE A 200 0.67 19.16 -0.42
CA PHE A 200 0.32 18.09 -1.33
C PHE A 200 -0.37 18.58 -2.62
N VAL A 201 -0.89 19.80 -2.64
CA VAL A 201 -1.55 20.38 -3.82
C VAL A 201 -0.67 20.35 -5.08
N PRO A 202 0.63 20.69 -5.05
CA PRO A 202 1.48 20.60 -6.23
C PRO A 202 1.57 19.20 -6.85
N LEU A 203 1.41 18.13 -6.07
CA LEU A 203 1.45 16.75 -6.55
C LEU A 203 0.27 16.44 -7.48
N ILE A 204 -0.88 17.09 -7.26
CA ILE A 204 -2.09 16.93 -8.10
C ILE A 204 -1.86 17.48 -9.52
N PHE A 205 -0.98 18.46 -9.67
CA PHE A 205 -0.66 19.09 -10.96
C PHE A 205 0.52 18.45 -11.69
N MET A 206 1.10 17.38 -11.14
CA MET A 206 2.14 16.62 -11.83
C MET A 206 1.55 15.91 -13.04
N SER A 207 2.29 15.86 -14.15
CA SER A 207 1.88 15.18 -15.38
C SER A 207 2.58 13.82 -15.54
N GLY A 208 2.02 12.97 -16.40
CA GLY A 208 2.57 11.65 -16.70
C GLY A 208 2.26 10.61 -15.62
N ILE A 209 3.02 9.51 -15.61
CA ILE A 209 2.82 8.38 -14.68
C ILE A 209 2.96 8.83 -13.22
N ALA A 210 3.93 9.69 -12.93
CA ALA A 210 4.13 10.24 -11.59
C ALA A 210 2.89 11.01 -11.10
N GLY A 211 2.26 11.80 -11.97
CA GLY A 211 1.04 12.53 -11.65
C GLY A 211 -0.12 11.60 -11.31
N ALA A 212 -0.32 10.53 -12.08
CA ALA A 212 -1.38 9.55 -11.83
C ALA A 212 -1.19 8.85 -10.47
N ILE A 213 0.06 8.52 -10.13
CA ILE A 213 0.41 7.89 -8.86
C ILE A 213 0.20 8.84 -7.68
N PHE A 214 0.80 10.03 -7.72
CA PHE A 214 0.78 10.95 -6.58
C PHE A 214 -0.56 11.65 -6.38
N MET A 215 -1.42 11.73 -7.40
CA MET A 215 -2.77 12.29 -7.28
C MET A 215 -3.63 11.52 -6.28
N ASP A 216 -3.67 10.18 -6.39
CA ASP A 216 -4.44 9.33 -5.47
C ASP A 216 -3.91 9.45 -4.03
N GLN A 217 -2.60 9.52 -3.86
CA GLN A 217 -1.97 9.70 -2.55
C GLN A 217 -2.29 11.07 -1.95
N ALA A 218 -2.13 12.14 -2.72
CA ALA A 218 -2.40 13.50 -2.27
C ALA A 218 -3.88 13.68 -1.88
N PHE A 219 -4.80 13.11 -2.68
CA PHE A 219 -6.22 13.13 -2.37
C PHE A 219 -6.51 12.38 -1.07
N SER A 220 -5.91 11.21 -0.88
CA SER A 220 -6.10 10.39 0.33
C SER A 220 -5.68 11.14 1.60
N ILE A 221 -4.53 11.81 1.55
CA ILE A 221 -4.03 12.62 2.66
C ILE A 221 -4.95 13.82 2.92
N ALA A 222 -5.31 14.55 1.87
CA ALA A 222 -6.17 15.73 2.00
C ALA A 222 -7.56 15.37 2.54
N ALA A 223 -8.18 14.32 2.02
CA ALA A 223 -9.47 13.82 2.50
C ALA A 223 -9.40 13.39 3.97
N GLY A 224 -8.37 12.61 4.33
CA GLY A 224 -8.14 12.18 5.70
C GLY A 224 -7.99 13.33 6.67
N LEU A 225 -7.17 14.32 6.35
CA LEU A 225 -6.95 15.50 7.20
C LEU A 225 -8.21 16.34 7.36
N LEU A 226 -8.97 16.57 6.28
CA LEU A 226 -10.24 17.32 6.36
C LEU A 226 -11.25 16.59 7.22
N VAL A 227 -11.39 15.29 7.05
CA VAL A 227 -12.29 14.48 7.87
C VAL A 227 -11.85 14.49 9.32
N SER A 228 -10.56 14.33 9.61
CA SER A 228 -10.03 14.38 10.98
C SER A 228 -10.29 15.73 11.64
N TYR A 229 -10.13 16.82 10.92
CA TYR A 229 -10.48 18.14 11.40
C TYR A 229 -11.96 18.22 11.79
N ILE A 230 -12.86 17.82 10.91
CA ILE A 230 -14.32 17.86 11.15
C ILE A 230 -14.71 16.96 12.33
N THR A 231 -14.21 15.72 12.37
CA THR A 231 -14.49 14.80 13.46
C THR A 231 -13.88 15.27 14.78
N GLY A 232 -12.71 15.88 14.76
CA GLY A 232 -12.04 16.45 15.91
C GLY A 232 -12.84 17.58 16.56
N ILE A 233 -13.46 18.46 15.79
CA ILE A 233 -14.25 19.59 16.34
C ILE A 233 -15.71 19.22 16.64
N MET A 234 -16.30 18.26 15.93
CA MET A 234 -17.72 17.92 16.10
C MET A 234 -17.93 16.66 16.93
N LEU A 235 -17.29 15.58 16.58
CA LEU A 235 -17.52 14.27 17.18
C LEU A 235 -16.79 14.12 18.52
N LEU A 236 -15.51 14.49 18.55
CA LEU A 236 -14.65 14.23 19.71
C LEU A 236 -15.11 14.90 21.00
N PRO A 237 -15.55 16.19 21.04
CA PRO A 237 -16.07 16.78 22.27
C PRO A 237 -17.36 16.11 22.75
N VAL A 238 -18.18 15.57 21.82
CA VAL A 238 -19.38 14.79 22.16
C VAL A 238 -19.00 13.45 22.78
N LEU A 239 -18.06 12.74 22.17
CA LEU A 239 -17.53 11.49 22.72
C LEU A 239 -16.89 11.71 24.10
N TYR A 240 -16.08 12.76 24.22
CA TYR A 240 -15.47 13.14 25.51
C TYR A 240 -16.53 13.37 26.58
N LEU A 241 -17.57 14.17 26.27
CA LEU A 241 -18.69 14.41 27.19
C LEU A 241 -19.40 13.10 27.58
N LEU A 242 -19.65 12.21 26.60
CA LEU A 242 -20.35 10.94 26.84
C LEU A 242 -19.54 10.02 27.77
N PHE A 243 -18.27 9.78 27.45
CA PHE A 243 -17.42 8.90 28.23
C PHE A 243 -17.16 9.39 29.63
N TYR A 244 -17.06 10.69 29.84
CA TYR A 244 -16.91 11.26 31.16
C TYR A 244 -18.22 11.27 31.98
N ARG A 245 -19.39 11.32 31.34
CA ARG A 245 -20.71 11.17 32.02
C ARG A 245 -21.01 9.72 32.38
N MET A 246 -20.63 8.74 31.57
CA MET A 246 -20.87 7.32 31.83
C MET A 246 -20.12 6.79 33.05
N GLY A 247 -19.31 7.62 33.70
CA GLY A 247 -18.70 7.28 34.99
C GLY A 247 -17.78 6.08 34.94
N ILE A 248 -17.28 5.73 33.78
CA ILE A 248 -16.26 4.68 33.63
C ILE A 248 -15.10 5.07 34.53
N ARG A 249 -14.99 4.39 35.66
CA ARG A 249 -14.02 4.71 36.74
C ARG A 249 -12.59 4.49 36.25
N GLY A 250 -12.06 5.43 35.46
CA GLY A 250 -10.64 5.45 35.08
C GLY A 250 -9.71 5.98 36.16
N LYS A 251 -10.25 6.50 37.27
CA LYS A 251 -9.50 7.09 38.38
C LYS A 251 -9.21 6.13 39.56
N GLY A 252 -9.00 4.84 39.32
CA GLY A 252 -8.93 3.95 40.48
C GLY A 252 -7.57 3.44 40.87
N PHE A 253 -6.77 2.93 39.96
CA PHE A 253 -5.55 2.20 40.32
C PHE A 253 -4.31 2.71 39.63
N LEU A 254 -4.41 3.04 38.35
CA LEU A 254 -3.28 3.53 37.54
C LEU A 254 -3.00 5.03 37.82
N SER A 255 -4.03 5.87 37.91
CA SER A 255 -3.87 7.32 38.08
C SER A 255 -3.12 7.70 39.36
N LYS A 256 -3.42 7.11 40.51
CA LYS A 256 -2.71 7.43 41.78
C LYS A 256 -1.24 6.96 41.78
N ARG A 257 -0.93 5.91 41.02
CA ARG A 257 0.44 5.37 40.95
C ARG A 257 1.28 6.08 39.89
N PHE A 258 0.63 6.60 38.85
CA PHE A 258 1.27 7.39 37.82
C PHE A 258 1.41 8.87 38.20
N ASP A 259 0.40 9.48 38.82
CA ASP A 259 0.40 10.90 39.24
C ASP A 259 1.56 11.24 40.20
N ASN A 260 2.00 10.27 40.99
CA ASN A 260 3.10 10.46 41.95
C ASN A 260 4.48 10.08 41.39
N ARG A 261 4.57 9.39 40.24
CA ARG A 261 5.85 9.03 39.58
C ARG A 261 6.16 9.87 38.37
N LEU A 262 5.20 10.58 37.81
CA LEU A 262 5.28 11.32 36.55
C LEU A 262 5.25 12.83 36.67
N LYS A 263 5.31 13.38 37.89
CA LYS A 263 5.96 14.69 38.06
C LYS A 263 7.43 14.45 37.73
N ASN A 264 7.69 14.46 36.43
CA ASN A 264 9.02 14.27 35.85
C ASN A 264 9.88 15.51 36.16
N ASP A 265 10.24 15.69 37.41
CA ASP A 265 11.22 16.70 37.86
C ASP A 265 12.54 16.56 37.04
N TRP A 266 12.75 15.39 36.45
CA TRP A 266 13.88 15.15 35.58
C TRP A 266 13.70 15.79 34.21
N LEU A 267 12.55 15.59 33.53
CA LEU A 267 12.28 16.15 32.20
C LEU A 267 12.17 17.68 32.27
N GLU A 268 11.50 18.18 33.29
CA GLU A 268 11.39 19.62 33.55
C GLU A 268 12.75 20.24 33.86
N ARG A 269 13.58 19.59 34.69
CA ARG A 269 14.97 20.02 34.95
C ARG A 269 15.84 19.96 33.71
N ALA A 270 15.74 18.90 32.89
CA ALA A 270 16.47 18.77 31.63
C ALA A 270 16.06 19.87 30.63
N TYR A 271 14.75 20.14 30.51
CA TYR A 271 14.22 21.18 29.66
C TYR A 271 14.67 22.56 30.09
N ASN A 272 14.48 22.91 31.37
CA ASN A 272 14.88 24.20 31.94
C ASN A 272 16.40 24.39 31.86
N GLY A 273 17.19 23.34 32.19
CA GLY A 273 18.64 23.37 32.05
C GLY A 273 19.10 23.53 30.58
N GLY A 274 18.38 22.91 29.63
CA GLY A 274 18.65 23.10 28.19
C GLY A 274 18.36 24.51 27.72
N ILE A 275 17.22 25.08 28.13
CA ILE A 275 16.85 26.48 27.80
C ILE A 275 17.82 27.45 28.41
N ASP A 276 18.15 27.30 29.68
CA ASP A 276 19.09 28.15 30.37
C ASP A 276 20.47 28.10 29.70
N TRP A 277 20.91 26.94 29.27
CA TRP A 277 22.16 26.80 28.52
C TRP A 277 22.11 27.52 27.17
N VAL A 278 21.03 27.35 26.39
CA VAL A 278 20.84 28.04 25.09
C VAL A 278 20.84 29.55 25.26
N PHE A 279 20.15 30.08 26.26
CA PHE A 279 20.10 31.53 26.52
C PHE A 279 21.38 32.07 27.13
N SER A 280 22.12 31.27 27.87
CA SER A 280 23.43 31.66 28.42
C SER A 280 24.50 31.68 27.34
N HIS A 281 24.39 30.79 26.31
CA HIS A 281 25.36 30.69 25.25
C HIS A 281 24.80 31.12 23.87
N LYS A 282 24.15 32.29 23.82
CA LYS A 282 23.42 32.78 22.64
C LYS A 282 24.26 32.74 21.36
N LYS A 283 25.54 33.19 21.42
CA LYS A 283 26.42 33.18 20.25
C LYS A 283 26.68 31.76 19.74
N LEU A 284 26.94 30.82 20.64
CA LEU A 284 27.19 29.43 20.29
C LEU A 284 25.93 28.78 19.71
N SER A 285 24.77 29.02 20.30
CA SER A 285 23.48 28.50 19.85
C SER A 285 23.12 29.02 18.45
N ILE A 286 23.33 30.34 18.19
CA ILE A 286 23.13 30.91 16.86
C ILE A 286 24.11 30.31 15.85
N THR A 287 25.40 30.16 16.23
CA THR A 287 26.41 29.56 15.35
C THR A 287 26.08 28.10 15.02
N MET A 288 25.65 27.30 16.00
CA MET A 288 25.20 25.92 15.77
C MET A 288 24.02 25.87 14.83
N THR A 289 23.00 26.69 15.04
CA THR A 289 21.84 26.77 14.16
C THR A 289 22.25 27.20 12.74
N LEU A 290 23.15 28.19 12.61
CA LEU A 290 23.62 28.64 11.30
C LEU A 290 24.48 27.56 10.60
N ALA A 291 25.25 26.77 11.36
CA ALA A 291 26.11 25.72 10.85
C ALA A 291 25.28 24.52 10.29
N THR A 292 24.00 24.36 10.67
CA THR A 292 23.14 23.33 10.07
C THR A 292 22.90 23.56 8.58
N LEU A 293 22.87 24.81 8.11
CA LEU A 293 22.65 25.14 6.70
C LEU A 293 23.75 24.58 5.78
N PRO A 294 25.06 24.92 6.00
CA PRO A 294 26.12 24.35 5.17
C PRO A 294 26.23 22.83 5.35
N LEU A 295 25.93 22.31 6.53
CA LEU A 295 25.89 20.87 6.77
C LEU A 295 24.80 20.16 5.93
N CYS A 296 23.60 20.72 5.86
CA CYS A 296 22.52 20.21 4.99
C CYS A 296 22.94 20.25 3.51
N VAL A 297 23.56 21.35 3.06
CA VAL A 297 24.05 21.46 1.68
C VAL A 297 25.13 20.41 1.40
N PHE A 298 26.06 20.21 2.34
CA PHE A 298 27.10 19.19 2.22
C PHE A 298 26.51 17.81 2.08
N PHE A 299 25.58 17.41 2.96
CA PHE A 299 24.93 16.09 2.89
C PHE A 299 24.09 15.95 1.62
N PHE A 300 23.42 17.01 1.16
CA PHE A 300 22.64 16.95 -0.08
C PHE A 300 23.48 16.59 -1.30
N PHE A 301 24.74 17.04 -1.36
CA PHE A 301 25.67 16.69 -2.43
C PHE A 301 26.33 15.33 -2.24
N TYR A 302 26.45 14.85 -0.99
CA TYR A 302 27.10 13.61 -0.66
C TYR A 302 26.17 12.40 -0.76
N LEU A 303 24.85 12.61 -0.58
CA LEU A 303 23.85 11.56 -0.69
C LEU A 303 23.71 11.09 -2.15
N GLU A 304 23.73 9.79 -2.36
CA GLU A 304 23.39 9.15 -3.63
C GLU A 304 21.94 9.47 -3.97
N LYS A 305 21.71 9.82 -5.24
CA LYS A 305 20.39 10.22 -5.74
C LYS A 305 19.87 9.15 -6.65
N GLU A 306 18.97 8.35 -6.15
CA GLU A 306 18.27 7.33 -6.91
C GLU A 306 16.88 7.83 -7.32
N ARG A 307 16.39 7.33 -8.46
CA ARG A 307 15.07 7.71 -8.96
C ARG A 307 13.95 6.98 -8.23
N MET A 308 14.20 5.74 -7.85
CA MET A 308 13.29 4.88 -7.07
C MET A 308 14.11 4.10 -6.06
N PRO A 309 13.58 3.87 -4.84
CA PRO A 309 14.19 2.95 -3.90
C PRO A 309 14.19 1.54 -4.50
N GLU A 310 15.17 0.74 -4.16
CA GLU A 310 15.14 -0.68 -4.46
C GLU A 310 13.91 -1.30 -3.80
N ILE A 311 13.04 -1.89 -4.62
CA ILE A 311 11.87 -2.59 -4.11
C ILE A 311 12.29 -4.05 -3.96
N GLU A 312 12.32 -4.53 -2.72
CA GLU A 312 12.53 -5.94 -2.44
C GLU A 312 11.34 -6.73 -3.00
N GLN A 313 11.57 -7.40 -4.11
CA GLN A 313 10.58 -8.26 -4.77
C GLN A 313 11.08 -9.71 -4.71
N ASN A 314 10.15 -10.62 -4.52
CA ASN A 314 10.42 -12.06 -4.59
C ASN A 314 10.04 -12.66 -5.95
N GLU A 315 9.73 -11.82 -6.92
CA GLU A 315 9.34 -12.19 -8.26
C GLU A 315 10.25 -11.53 -9.30
N LEU A 316 10.68 -12.30 -10.29
CA LEU A 316 11.48 -11.85 -11.41
C LEU A 316 10.83 -12.27 -12.72
N VAL A 317 10.68 -11.32 -13.63
CA VAL A 317 10.28 -11.59 -15.02
C VAL A 317 11.46 -11.30 -15.92
N MET A 318 11.91 -12.32 -16.65
CA MET A 318 13.00 -12.23 -17.60
C MET A 318 12.46 -12.43 -19.01
N ARG A 319 12.63 -11.45 -19.89
CA ARG A 319 12.30 -11.59 -21.31
C ARG A 319 13.58 -11.85 -22.11
N ILE A 320 13.56 -12.90 -22.92
CA ILE A 320 14.69 -13.35 -23.72
C ILE A 320 14.33 -13.19 -25.19
N GLU A 321 15.22 -12.54 -25.93
CA GLU A 321 15.19 -12.44 -27.37
C GLU A 321 16.49 -13.05 -27.93
N TRP A 322 16.37 -14.10 -28.75
CA TRP A 322 17.55 -14.84 -29.20
C TRP A 322 18.31 -14.19 -30.34
N ASN A 323 17.85 -13.08 -30.89
CA ASN A 323 18.47 -12.43 -32.09
C ASN A 323 18.75 -13.38 -33.28
N GLU A 324 18.15 -14.55 -33.28
CA GLU A 324 18.28 -15.59 -34.30
C GLU A 324 16.89 -16.08 -34.69
N ASN A 325 16.68 -16.38 -35.96
CA ASN A 325 15.41 -16.94 -36.42
C ASN A 325 15.36 -18.46 -36.12
N ILE A 326 14.98 -18.80 -34.90
CA ILE A 326 14.91 -20.17 -34.40
C ILE A 326 13.46 -20.69 -34.37
N HIS A 327 13.31 -22.01 -34.49
CA HIS A 327 12.01 -22.66 -34.33
C HIS A 327 11.64 -22.76 -32.84
N VAL A 328 10.35 -22.82 -32.54
CA VAL A 328 9.82 -22.91 -31.16
C VAL A 328 10.43 -24.09 -30.38
N ASP A 329 10.70 -25.21 -30.98
CA ASP A 329 11.33 -26.36 -30.34
C ASP A 329 12.75 -26.07 -29.85
N GLU A 330 13.53 -25.34 -30.65
CA GLU A 330 14.87 -24.92 -30.24
C GLU A 330 14.82 -23.83 -29.18
N ASN A 331 13.89 -22.89 -29.32
CA ASN A 331 13.61 -21.88 -28.29
C ASN A 331 13.29 -22.57 -26.93
N ARG A 332 12.39 -23.54 -26.96
CA ARG A 332 12.06 -24.36 -25.80
C ARG A 332 13.28 -25.05 -25.19
N ARG A 333 14.10 -25.69 -26.01
CA ARG A 333 15.30 -26.41 -25.56
C ARG A 333 16.26 -25.48 -24.81
N ARG A 334 16.47 -24.27 -25.34
CA ARG A 334 17.32 -23.25 -24.72
C ARG A 334 16.73 -22.77 -23.40
N VAL A 335 15.42 -22.50 -23.34
CA VAL A 335 14.69 -22.12 -22.13
C VAL A 335 14.75 -23.23 -21.08
N ASP A 336 14.51 -24.48 -21.46
CA ASP A 336 14.58 -25.63 -20.54
C ASP A 336 16.02 -25.80 -19.94
N ALA A 337 17.04 -25.44 -20.72
CA ALA A 337 18.43 -25.47 -20.23
C ALA A 337 18.70 -24.37 -19.18
N LEU A 338 18.13 -23.17 -19.39
CA LEU A 338 18.21 -22.07 -18.42
C LEU A 338 17.44 -22.40 -17.13
N MET A 339 16.21 -22.91 -17.28
CA MET A 339 15.37 -23.27 -16.12
C MET A 339 16.02 -24.35 -15.25
N LYS A 340 16.76 -25.30 -15.86
CA LYS A 340 17.50 -26.31 -15.10
C LYS A 340 18.67 -25.74 -14.30
N GLN A 341 19.23 -24.61 -14.70
CA GLN A 341 20.32 -23.96 -13.95
C GLN A 341 19.79 -23.26 -12.69
N THR A 342 18.52 -22.84 -12.72
CA THR A 342 17.85 -22.17 -11.59
C THR A 342 17.09 -23.15 -10.67
N ASP A 343 17.04 -24.45 -11.05
CA ASP A 343 16.40 -25.48 -10.22
C ASP A 343 17.04 -25.53 -8.81
N GLY A 344 16.22 -25.45 -7.77
CA GLY A 344 16.64 -25.43 -6.38
C GLY A 344 16.92 -24.03 -5.78
N GLN A 345 16.93 -22.98 -6.59
CA GLN A 345 17.06 -21.58 -6.13
C GLN A 345 15.72 -20.85 -6.15
N VAL A 346 14.74 -21.37 -6.88
CA VAL A 346 13.42 -20.78 -7.05
C VAL A 346 12.33 -21.70 -6.51
N MET A 347 11.30 -21.10 -5.94
CA MET A 347 10.12 -21.81 -5.44
C MET A 347 9.20 -22.23 -6.60
N GLU A 348 9.02 -21.33 -7.54
CA GLU A 348 8.18 -21.54 -8.73
C GLU A 348 8.86 -20.93 -9.94
N HIS A 349 8.77 -21.64 -11.06
CA HIS A 349 9.21 -21.13 -12.34
C HIS A 349 8.19 -21.47 -13.44
N THR A 350 7.88 -20.49 -14.26
CA THR A 350 6.99 -20.62 -15.40
C THR A 350 7.64 -19.96 -16.62
N ALA A 351 7.59 -20.61 -17.76
CA ALA A 351 8.09 -20.04 -19.00
C ALA A 351 7.01 -20.01 -20.09
N TYR A 352 6.93 -18.89 -20.76
CA TYR A 352 6.15 -18.67 -21.97
C TYR A 352 7.10 -18.62 -23.15
N VAL A 353 7.04 -19.59 -24.02
CA VAL A 353 7.96 -19.75 -25.15
C VAL A 353 7.22 -19.53 -26.45
N GLY A 354 7.69 -18.58 -27.26
CA GLY A 354 7.07 -18.24 -28.54
C GLY A 354 5.75 -17.46 -28.41
N MET A 355 4.97 -17.46 -29.47
CA MET A 355 3.71 -16.70 -29.54
C MET A 355 2.66 -17.27 -28.57
N GLN A 356 2.10 -16.39 -27.74
CA GLN A 356 1.01 -16.72 -26.80
C GLN A 356 -0.27 -16.04 -27.28
N ASP A 357 -1.19 -16.81 -27.84
CA ASP A 357 -2.48 -16.30 -28.30
C ASP A 357 -3.54 -16.54 -27.23
N TYR A 358 -4.00 -15.46 -26.60
CA TYR A 358 -5.10 -15.50 -25.64
C TYR A 358 -6.42 -15.15 -26.33
N ILE A 359 -7.50 -15.83 -25.95
CA ILE A 359 -8.82 -15.67 -26.58
C ILE A 359 -9.35 -14.23 -26.49
N LEU A 360 -9.07 -13.53 -25.39
CA LEU A 360 -9.55 -12.17 -25.15
C LEU A 360 -8.57 -11.06 -25.62
N ASN A 361 -7.33 -11.41 -25.90
CA ASN A 361 -6.30 -10.47 -26.33
C ASN A 361 -5.72 -10.96 -27.64
N GLY A 362 -6.20 -10.43 -28.74
CA GLY A 362 -5.90 -10.91 -30.10
C GLY A 362 -4.51 -10.61 -30.61
N GLY A 363 -3.52 -10.41 -29.75
CA GLY A 363 -2.13 -10.19 -30.13
C GLY A 363 -1.17 -10.81 -29.11
N SER A 364 -0.24 -11.60 -29.60
CA SER A 364 0.88 -12.07 -28.78
C SER A 364 1.89 -10.94 -28.59
N GLU A 365 2.31 -10.71 -27.36
CA GLU A 365 3.41 -9.77 -27.06
C GLU A 365 4.78 -10.41 -27.38
N LEU A 366 4.83 -11.73 -27.59
CA LEU A 366 6.03 -12.50 -27.88
C LEU A 366 6.03 -12.98 -29.31
N SER A 367 7.18 -12.93 -29.97
CA SER A 367 7.44 -13.57 -31.26
C SER A 367 7.87 -15.03 -31.07
N ALA A 368 7.94 -15.81 -32.15
CA ALA A 368 8.38 -17.21 -32.11
C ALA A 368 9.80 -17.38 -31.54
N THR A 369 10.64 -16.34 -31.65
CA THR A 369 12.03 -16.32 -31.20
C THR A 369 12.23 -15.74 -29.81
N GLU A 370 11.18 -15.37 -29.15
CA GLU A 370 11.20 -14.80 -27.79
C GLU A 370 10.68 -15.78 -26.77
N ALA A 371 11.06 -15.55 -25.53
CA ALA A 371 10.52 -16.25 -24.37
C ALA A 371 10.42 -15.30 -23.18
N GLU A 372 9.44 -15.51 -22.33
CA GLU A 372 9.29 -14.83 -21.03
C GLU A 372 9.32 -15.87 -19.92
N LEU A 373 10.26 -15.71 -19.01
CA LEU A 373 10.43 -16.57 -17.84
C LEU A 373 10.00 -15.80 -16.62
N TYR A 374 9.19 -16.45 -15.78
CA TYR A 374 8.78 -15.96 -14.49
C TYR A 374 9.37 -16.85 -13.41
N PHE A 375 10.02 -16.21 -12.44
CA PHE A 375 10.61 -16.86 -11.27
C PHE A 375 10.05 -16.26 -10.01
N LYS A 376 9.73 -17.11 -9.03
CA LYS A 376 9.35 -16.71 -7.69
C LYS A 376 10.28 -17.36 -6.68
N THR A 377 10.88 -16.57 -5.81
CA THR A 377 11.72 -17.02 -4.70
C THR A 377 10.96 -16.95 -3.39
N GLU A 378 11.40 -17.70 -2.39
CA GLU A 378 10.79 -17.69 -1.06
C GLU A 378 11.06 -16.37 -0.33
N GLU A 379 12.25 -15.80 -0.52
CA GLU A 379 12.65 -14.52 0.06
C GLU A 379 13.16 -13.56 -1.04
N PRO A 380 13.01 -12.24 -0.86
CA PRO A 380 13.53 -11.23 -1.81
C PRO A 380 15.04 -11.34 -2.02
N ALA A 381 15.78 -11.79 -1.01
CA ALA A 381 17.23 -12.03 -1.08
C ALA A 381 17.64 -13.09 -2.12
N GLY A 382 16.70 -13.92 -2.60
CA GLY A 382 16.96 -14.92 -3.62
C GLY A 382 17.03 -14.37 -5.05
N ILE A 383 16.55 -13.13 -5.30
CA ILE A 383 16.51 -12.52 -6.64
C ILE A 383 17.88 -12.05 -7.14
N PRO A 384 18.73 -11.35 -6.34
CA PRO A 384 20.03 -10.87 -6.83
C PRO A 384 20.93 -11.97 -7.40
N PRO A 385 21.04 -13.16 -6.80
CA PRO A 385 21.81 -14.27 -7.39
C PRO A 385 21.27 -14.80 -8.72
N LEU A 386 19.97 -14.58 -9.00
CA LEU A 386 19.34 -14.98 -10.27
C LEU A 386 19.56 -13.96 -11.41
N GLN A 387 19.95 -12.74 -11.06
CA GLN A 387 20.23 -11.67 -12.03
C GLN A 387 21.67 -11.68 -12.52
N GLU A 388 22.60 -12.30 -11.76
CA GLU A 388 23.98 -12.52 -12.13
C GLU A 388 24.12 -13.77 -13.04
#